data_25ce9111fb3d362df3c2635143c4e217
#
_entry.id   25ce9111fb3d362df3c2635143c4e217
#
_cell.length_a   1.000
_cell.length_b   1.000
_cell.length_c   1.000
_cell.angle_alpha   90.00
_cell.angle_beta   90.00
_cell.angle_gamma   90.00
#
_symmetry.space_group_name_H-M   'P 1'
#
loop_
_entity.id
_entity.type
_entity.pdbx_description
1 polymer ?
#
loop_
_entity_poly.entity_id
_entity_poly.type
_entity_poly.pdbx_seq_one_letter_code
_entity_poly.pdbx_strand_id
1 'polypeptide(L)'
;TTSDTEFIVNLPMLITGGTGTLGSHVVPLLQDAGLKLRVLSRRRHEFTEGAEYVTGDLATGEGVDEAVDGVGTIVHLAGSSKGDDLKTRTLVDAATRAGKPHLVYISVVGADRVPVVSRVDRAMFGYFAAKLASEEIVAGSGLPWTTLRATQFHDLAFATVEQMAKLPVIPVPSGVRFQPVDSGEVAARLVELALAEPSGLVPDIAGPRVYEMNDLIRSYLEATGKRRLLVPARLPGRAARAMRDGANLAPDHAVGERTWEDFLAARLS
;
A
#
# COMPACT_ATOMS: atom_id res chain seq x y z
N THR A 1 -26.19 23.37 -7.56
CA THR A 1 -25.03 23.34 -6.64
C THR A 1 -25.24 22.40 -5.45
N THR A 2 -26.40 22.37 -4.79
CA THR A 2 -26.70 21.41 -3.69
C THR A 2 -27.05 20.00 -4.22
N SER A 3 -27.66 19.93 -5.40
CA SER A 3 -28.10 18.67 -6.06
C SER A 3 -26.94 17.79 -6.53
N ASP A 4 -25.85 18.39 -7.00
CA ASP A 4 -24.70 17.62 -7.55
C ASP A 4 -23.87 16.97 -6.44
N THR A 5 -23.78 17.60 -5.27
CA THR A 5 -23.05 17.07 -4.11
C THR A 5 -23.81 15.90 -3.46
N GLU A 6 -25.14 15.96 -3.38
CA GLU A 6 -25.97 14.84 -2.87
C GLU A 6 -25.96 13.63 -3.81
N PHE A 7 -25.80 13.83 -5.13
CA PHE A 7 -25.74 12.74 -6.11
C PHE A 7 -24.42 11.95 -5.98
N ILE A 8 -23.30 12.62 -5.73
CA ILE A 8 -21.96 11.98 -5.57
C ILE A 8 -21.91 11.12 -4.30
N VAL A 9 -22.54 11.54 -3.22
CA VAL A 9 -22.58 10.78 -1.94
C VAL A 9 -23.35 9.46 -2.05
N ASN A 10 -24.16 9.25 -3.10
CA ASN A 10 -24.98 8.06 -3.25
C ASN A 10 -24.43 7.01 -4.22
N LEU A 11 -23.32 7.32 -4.94
CA LEU A 11 -22.67 6.37 -5.83
C LEU A 11 -21.81 5.37 -5.03
N PRO A 12 -21.76 4.10 -5.44
CA PRO A 12 -20.91 3.13 -4.75
C PRO A 12 -19.43 3.50 -4.90
N MET A 13 -18.63 3.09 -3.91
CA MET A 13 -17.19 3.23 -3.91
C MET A 13 -16.55 1.88 -4.24
N LEU A 14 -15.69 1.84 -5.28
CA LEU A 14 -14.97 0.63 -5.66
C LEU A 14 -13.69 0.49 -4.85
N ILE A 15 -13.48 -0.68 -4.26
CA ILE A 15 -12.24 -1.05 -3.58
C ILE A 15 -11.55 -2.17 -4.35
N THR A 16 -10.34 -1.94 -4.82
CA THR A 16 -9.49 -3.01 -5.33
C THR A 16 -8.49 -3.42 -4.26
N GLY A 17 -8.23 -4.71 -4.12
CA GLY A 17 -7.38 -5.22 -3.03
C GLY A 17 -8.05 -5.19 -1.65
N GLY A 18 -9.37 -5.14 -1.60
CA GLY A 18 -10.16 -5.07 -0.35
C GLY A 18 -9.97 -6.27 0.59
N THR A 19 -9.48 -7.40 0.08
CA THR A 19 -9.17 -8.61 0.88
C THR A 19 -7.71 -8.69 1.34
N GLY A 20 -6.88 -7.69 1.02
CA GLY A 20 -5.48 -7.60 1.46
C GLY A 20 -5.33 -6.93 2.82
N THR A 21 -4.07 -6.82 3.31
CA THR A 21 -3.74 -6.21 4.61
C THR A 21 -4.39 -4.84 4.79
N LEU A 22 -4.19 -3.93 3.85
CA LEU A 22 -4.76 -2.58 3.93
C LEU A 22 -6.28 -2.59 3.72
N GLY A 23 -6.77 -3.40 2.77
CA GLY A 23 -8.20 -3.53 2.48
C GLY A 23 -9.01 -4.04 3.66
N SER A 24 -8.45 -4.92 4.50
CA SER A 24 -9.11 -5.42 5.72
C SER A 24 -9.35 -4.34 6.78
N HIS A 25 -8.67 -3.21 6.69
CA HIS A 25 -8.91 -2.02 7.51
C HIS A 25 -9.80 -0.99 6.79
N VAL A 26 -9.57 -0.75 5.49
CA VAL A 26 -10.31 0.25 4.71
C VAL A 26 -11.79 -0.13 4.56
N VAL A 27 -12.09 -1.39 4.24
CA VAL A 27 -13.47 -1.84 3.98
C VAL A 27 -14.36 -1.64 5.21
N PRO A 28 -14.01 -2.09 6.43
CA PRO A 28 -14.84 -1.84 7.61
C PRO A 28 -15.04 -0.36 7.91
N LEU A 29 -13.99 0.47 7.80
CA LEU A 29 -14.09 1.91 8.06
C LEU A 29 -15.08 2.60 7.12
N LEU A 30 -15.11 2.22 5.84
CA LEU A 30 -16.06 2.75 4.87
C LEU A 30 -17.50 2.22 5.10
N GLN A 31 -17.64 0.96 5.54
CA GLN A 31 -18.93 0.37 5.93
C GLN A 31 -19.50 1.08 7.15
N ASP A 32 -18.69 1.34 8.17
CA ASP A 32 -19.09 2.06 9.39
C ASP A 32 -19.51 3.51 9.09
N ALA A 33 -18.93 4.10 8.02
CA ALA A 33 -19.36 5.40 7.50
C ALA A 33 -20.67 5.34 6.68
N GLY A 34 -21.29 4.18 6.55
CA GLY A 34 -22.58 4.00 5.87
C GLY A 34 -22.52 4.06 4.33
N LEU A 35 -21.33 3.86 3.76
CA LEU A 35 -21.14 3.94 2.32
C LEU A 35 -21.47 2.62 1.61
N LYS A 36 -21.97 2.72 0.39
CA LYS A 36 -22.15 1.55 -0.49
C LYS A 36 -20.80 1.17 -1.08
N LEU A 37 -20.36 -0.05 -0.84
CA LEU A 37 -19.08 -0.54 -1.32
C LEU A 37 -19.26 -1.59 -2.40
N ARG A 38 -18.35 -1.54 -3.37
CA ARG A 38 -18.10 -2.59 -4.33
C ARG A 38 -16.65 -3.04 -4.20
N VAL A 39 -16.41 -4.33 -4.04
CA VAL A 39 -15.07 -4.89 -3.87
C VAL A 39 -14.73 -5.77 -5.05
N LEU A 40 -13.69 -5.40 -5.80
CA LEU A 40 -13.14 -6.25 -6.87
C LEU A 40 -12.25 -7.34 -6.27
N SER A 41 -12.60 -8.59 -6.50
CA SER A 41 -11.87 -9.75 -6.02
C SER A 41 -11.70 -10.80 -7.10
N ARG A 42 -10.54 -11.47 -7.15
CA ARG A 42 -10.29 -12.61 -8.05
C ARG A 42 -11.04 -13.87 -7.63
N ARG A 43 -11.52 -13.94 -6.40
CA ARG A 43 -12.31 -15.04 -5.88
C ARG A 43 -13.75 -14.59 -5.73
N ARG A 44 -14.67 -15.51 -5.97
CA ARG A 44 -16.06 -15.28 -5.65
C ARG A 44 -16.24 -15.23 -4.13
N HIS A 45 -16.93 -14.22 -3.66
CA HIS A 45 -17.33 -14.07 -2.27
C HIS A 45 -18.86 -14.18 -2.17
N GLU A 46 -19.33 -14.68 -1.04
CA GLU A 46 -20.75 -14.60 -0.70
C GLU A 46 -21.11 -13.14 -0.35
N PHE A 47 -22.39 -12.83 -0.49
CA PHE A 47 -22.90 -11.51 -0.15
C PHE A 47 -22.57 -11.19 1.32
N THR A 48 -21.99 -10.03 1.55
CA THR A 48 -21.78 -9.48 2.88
C THR A 48 -22.56 -8.18 2.97
N GLU A 49 -23.27 -7.97 4.06
CA GLU A 49 -24.05 -6.75 4.27
C GLU A 49 -23.14 -5.50 4.15
N GLY A 50 -23.56 -4.55 3.32
CA GLY A 50 -22.81 -3.32 3.05
C GLY A 50 -21.70 -3.40 2.00
N ALA A 51 -21.42 -4.57 1.40
CA ALA A 51 -20.43 -4.70 0.33
C ALA A 51 -20.88 -5.65 -0.78
N GLU A 52 -20.91 -5.16 -2.03
CA GLU A 52 -21.08 -5.95 -3.24
C GLU A 52 -19.71 -6.47 -3.70
N TYR A 53 -19.59 -7.76 -3.95
CA TYR A 53 -18.37 -8.35 -4.51
C TYR A 53 -18.51 -8.62 -6.00
N VAL A 54 -17.64 -8.01 -6.80
CA VAL A 54 -17.51 -8.29 -8.23
C VAL A 54 -16.30 -9.20 -8.45
N THR A 55 -16.50 -10.30 -9.14
CA THR A 55 -15.39 -11.20 -9.49
C THR A 55 -14.69 -10.66 -10.72
N GLY A 56 -13.36 -10.43 -10.60
CA GLY A 56 -12.56 -9.96 -11.72
C GLY A 56 -11.07 -9.88 -11.40
N ASP A 57 -10.28 -9.71 -12.44
CA ASP A 57 -8.82 -9.66 -12.33
C ASP A 57 -8.24 -8.47 -13.13
N LEU A 58 -7.56 -7.57 -12.44
CA LEU A 58 -6.85 -6.43 -13.04
C LEU A 58 -5.72 -6.87 -13.99
N ALA A 59 -5.19 -8.08 -13.84
CA ALA A 59 -4.12 -8.57 -14.72
C ALA A 59 -4.65 -8.99 -16.10
N THR A 60 -5.89 -9.47 -16.17
CA THR A 60 -6.54 -9.91 -17.42
C THR A 60 -7.56 -8.89 -17.95
N GLY A 61 -8.03 -7.99 -17.09
CA GLY A 61 -9.14 -7.07 -17.39
C GLY A 61 -10.53 -7.67 -17.22
N GLU A 62 -10.65 -8.97 -16.91
CA GLU A 62 -11.91 -9.63 -16.71
C GLU A 62 -12.69 -9.03 -15.54
N GLY A 63 -13.98 -8.70 -15.72
CA GLY A 63 -14.87 -8.14 -14.70
C GLY A 63 -14.54 -6.70 -14.28
N VAL A 64 -13.50 -6.06 -14.84
CA VAL A 64 -13.09 -4.72 -14.44
C VAL A 64 -14.05 -3.64 -14.90
N ASP A 65 -14.56 -3.73 -16.13
CA ASP A 65 -15.55 -2.78 -16.65
C ASP A 65 -16.85 -2.81 -15.82
N GLU A 66 -17.32 -4.02 -15.42
CA GLU A 66 -18.46 -4.17 -14.52
C GLU A 66 -18.19 -3.58 -13.13
N ALA A 67 -16.97 -3.78 -12.62
CA ALA A 67 -16.59 -3.27 -11.30
C ALA A 67 -16.59 -1.73 -11.25
N VAL A 68 -16.15 -1.04 -12.32
CA VAL A 68 -16.04 0.43 -12.35
C VAL A 68 -17.34 1.12 -12.78
N ASP A 69 -18.32 0.38 -13.30
CA ASP A 69 -19.56 0.99 -13.80
C ASP A 69 -20.38 1.65 -12.68
N GLY A 70 -20.73 2.91 -12.88
CA GLY A 70 -21.53 3.70 -11.95
C GLY A 70 -20.89 4.00 -10.60
N VAL A 71 -19.56 3.87 -10.43
CA VAL A 71 -18.88 4.23 -9.18
C VAL A 71 -18.46 5.71 -9.16
N GLY A 72 -18.53 6.34 -7.99
CA GLY A 72 -18.10 7.74 -7.82
C GLY A 72 -16.63 7.88 -7.41
N THR A 73 -16.12 6.92 -6.66
CA THR A 73 -14.73 6.88 -6.15
C THR A 73 -14.16 5.48 -6.26
N ILE A 74 -12.89 5.38 -6.58
CA ILE A 74 -12.12 4.13 -6.60
C ILE A 74 -10.98 4.25 -5.59
N VAL A 75 -10.88 3.32 -4.63
CA VAL A 75 -9.74 3.19 -3.74
C VAL A 75 -8.89 2.00 -4.21
N HIS A 76 -7.77 2.32 -4.85
CA HIS A 76 -6.90 1.32 -5.47
C HIS A 76 -5.80 0.87 -4.51
N LEU A 77 -6.05 -0.27 -3.83
CA LEU A 77 -5.15 -0.89 -2.86
C LEU A 77 -4.49 -2.16 -3.41
N ALA A 78 -4.95 -2.65 -4.55
CA ALA A 78 -4.40 -3.87 -5.14
C ALA A 78 -2.94 -3.63 -5.53
N GLY A 79 -2.04 -4.35 -4.86
CA GLY A 79 -0.61 -4.32 -5.10
C GLY A 79 -0.02 -5.71 -5.13
N SER A 80 1.08 -5.86 -5.83
CA SER A 80 1.89 -7.08 -5.85
C SER A 80 3.35 -6.73 -6.11
N SER A 81 4.23 -7.70 -5.93
CA SER A 81 5.66 -7.49 -6.20
C SER A 81 6.00 -7.29 -7.67
N LYS A 82 5.06 -7.59 -8.58
CA LYS A 82 5.26 -7.49 -10.05
C LYS A 82 3.95 -7.12 -10.75
N GLY A 83 4.06 -6.30 -11.80
CA GLY A 83 2.94 -5.99 -12.70
C GLY A 83 1.89 -5.04 -12.11
N ASP A 84 2.24 -4.26 -11.10
CA ASP A 84 1.33 -3.25 -10.54
C ASP A 84 0.99 -2.17 -11.55
N ASP A 85 1.95 -1.76 -12.36
CA ASP A 85 1.79 -0.79 -13.44
C ASP A 85 0.78 -1.25 -14.49
N LEU A 86 0.83 -2.53 -14.91
CA LEU A 86 -0.15 -3.10 -15.85
C LEU A 86 -1.55 -3.14 -15.23
N LYS A 87 -1.68 -3.55 -13.98
CA LYS A 87 -2.97 -3.60 -13.25
C LYS A 87 -3.56 -2.21 -13.08
N THR A 88 -2.72 -1.22 -12.73
CA THR A 88 -3.11 0.16 -12.60
C THR A 88 -3.58 0.72 -13.95
N ARG A 89 -2.90 0.40 -15.05
CA ARG A 89 -3.31 0.78 -16.41
C ARG A 89 -4.68 0.20 -16.77
N THR A 90 -4.89 -1.10 -16.55
CA THR A 90 -6.17 -1.76 -16.80
C THR A 90 -7.31 -1.07 -16.04
N LEU A 91 -7.10 -0.75 -14.76
CA LEU A 91 -8.09 -0.05 -13.95
C LEU A 91 -8.36 1.37 -14.46
N VAL A 92 -7.30 2.14 -14.75
CA VAL A 92 -7.40 3.51 -15.24
C VAL A 92 -8.13 3.57 -16.59
N ASP A 93 -7.81 2.66 -17.52
CA ASP A 93 -8.46 2.60 -18.82
C ASP A 93 -9.98 2.31 -18.68
N ALA A 94 -10.35 1.39 -17.80
CA ALA A 94 -11.76 1.10 -17.51
C ALA A 94 -12.46 2.29 -16.82
N ALA A 95 -11.84 2.89 -15.80
CA ALA A 95 -12.39 4.04 -15.09
C ALA A 95 -12.58 5.27 -16.00
N THR A 96 -11.67 5.47 -16.96
CA THR A 96 -11.78 6.57 -17.94
C THR A 96 -12.99 6.39 -18.84
N ARG A 97 -13.33 5.14 -19.21
CA ARG A 97 -14.56 4.84 -19.98
C ARG A 97 -15.83 4.98 -19.16
N ALA A 98 -15.77 4.71 -17.86
CA ALA A 98 -16.92 4.62 -16.96
C ALA A 98 -17.37 5.96 -16.34
N GLY A 99 -16.87 7.11 -16.78
CA GLY A 99 -17.33 8.41 -16.29
C GLY A 99 -16.37 9.16 -15.38
N LYS A 100 -15.12 8.73 -15.29
CA LYS A 100 -14.03 9.41 -14.61
C LYS A 100 -14.25 9.59 -13.10
N PRO A 101 -14.40 8.50 -12.33
CA PRO A 101 -14.49 8.57 -10.87
C PRO A 101 -13.22 9.14 -10.25
N HIS A 102 -13.30 9.62 -8.99
CA HIS A 102 -12.11 9.99 -8.21
C HIS A 102 -11.27 8.76 -7.91
N LEU A 103 -10.01 8.73 -8.31
CA LEU A 103 -9.09 7.62 -8.08
C LEU A 103 -8.14 7.93 -6.92
N VAL A 104 -8.31 7.25 -5.80
CA VAL A 104 -7.40 7.29 -4.65
C VAL A 104 -6.44 6.11 -4.72
N TYR A 105 -5.15 6.39 -4.81
CA TYR A 105 -4.09 5.40 -5.01
C TYR A 105 -3.12 5.35 -3.84
N ILE A 106 -2.78 4.14 -3.36
CA ILE A 106 -1.73 3.92 -2.37
C ILE A 106 -0.40 3.57 -3.04
N SER A 107 0.59 4.39 -2.79
CA SER A 107 1.96 4.19 -3.25
C SER A 107 2.94 4.04 -2.08
N VAL A 108 4.23 4.07 -2.34
CA VAL A 108 5.29 3.86 -1.37
C VAL A 108 6.24 5.06 -1.32
N VAL A 109 6.65 5.44 -0.12
CA VAL A 109 7.71 6.42 0.08
C VAL A 109 9.01 5.92 -0.55
N GLY A 110 9.61 6.75 -1.40
CA GLY A 110 10.82 6.39 -2.15
C GLY A 110 10.58 5.86 -3.56
N ALA A 111 9.33 5.78 -4.04
CA ALA A 111 9.03 5.37 -5.41
C ALA A 111 9.85 6.16 -6.45
N ASP A 112 9.97 7.47 -6.26
CA ASP A 112 10.72 8.41 -7.11
C ASP A 112 12.19 8.59 -6.72
N ARG A 113 12.63 8.07 -5.56
CA ARG A 113 13.97 8.30 -4.99
C ARG A 113 14.87 7.06 -5.01
N VAL A 114 14.29 5.87 -5.17
CA VAL A 114 15.03 4.61 -5.24
C VAL A 114 15.27 4.23 -6.71
N PRO A 115 16.49 4.43 -7.26
CA PRO A 115 16.78 4.21 -8.68
C PRO A 115 16.90 2.71 -8.99
N VAL A 116 15.98 2.19 -9.78
CA VAL A 116 15.96 0.78 -10.21
C VAL A 116 16.48 0.70 -11.67
N VAL A 117 17.80 0.68 -11.84
CA VAL A 117 18.43 0.81 -13.17
C VAL A 117 19.11 -0.47 -13.68
N SER A 118 19.62 -1.32 -12.78
CA SER A 118 20.31 -2.56 -13.11
C SER A 118 19.41 -3.80 -12.97
N ARG A 119 19.89 -4.96 -13.47
CA ARG A 119 19.20 -6.24 -13.23
C ARG A 119 19.15 -6.60 -11.75
N VAL A 120 20.21 -6.27 -11.00
CA VAL A 120 20.29 -6.48 -9.55
C VAL A 120 19.28 -5.58 -8.83
N ASP A 121 19.23 -4.28 -9.18
CA ASP A 121 18.26 -3.36 -8.60
C ASP A 121 16.82 -3.86 -8.88
N ARG A 122 16.52 -4.29 -10.09
CA ARG A 122 15.20 -4.84 -10.46
C ARG A 122 14.83 -6.09 -9.68
N ALA A 123 15.79 -6.98 -9.47
CA ALA A 123 15.54 -8.21 -8.72
C ALA A 123 15.22 -7.96 -7.24
N MET A 124 15.84 -6.93 -6.64
CA MET A 124 15.71 -6.64 -5.20
C MET A 124 14.70 -5.53 -4.89
N PHE A 125 14.60 -4.52 -5.78
CA PHE A 125 13.86 -3.28 -5.53
C PHE A 125 12.89 -2.92 -6.66
N GLY A 126 12.57 -3.85 -7.56
CA GLY A 126 11.68 -3.64 -8.71
C GLY A 126 10.29 -3.13 -8.32
N TYR A 127 9.88 -3.39 -7.09
CA TYR A 127 8.63 -2.86 -6.51
C TYR A 127 8.56 -1.32 -6.57
N PHE A 128 9.66 -0.60 -6.26
CA PHE A 128 9.68 0.87 -6.31
C PHE A 128 9.46 1.39 -7.73
N ALA A 129 10.10 0.75 -8.73
CA ALA A 129 9.89 1.14 -10.13
C ALA A 129 8.46 0.88 -10.60
N ALA A 130 7.84 -0.24 -10.19
CA ALA A 130 6.45 -0.53 -10.52
C ALA A 130 5.50 0.47 -9.87
N LYS A 131 5.78 0.89 -8.62
CA LYS A 131 5.00 1.92 -7.93
C LYS A 131 5.12 3.29 -8.60
N LEU A 132 6.34 3.70 -8.97
CA LEU A 132 6.54 4.95 -9.72
C LEU A 132 5.79 4.94 -11.06
N ALA A 133 5.90 3.86 -11.84
CA ALA A 133 5.19 3.72 -13.10
C ALA A 133 3.66 3.79 -12.89
N SER A 134 3.14 3.20 -11.81
CA SER A 134 1.72 3.30 -11.46
C SER A 134 1.32 4.73 -11.09
N GLU A 135 2.13 5.47 -10.35
CA GLU A 135 1.89 6.88 -10.04
C GLU A 135 1.83 7.73 -11.32
N GLU A 136 2.73 7.51 -12.26
CA GLU A 136 2.76 8.18 -13.55
C GLU A 136 1.50 7.89 -14.39
N ILE A 137 1.03 6.64 -14.38
CA ILE A 137 -0.23 6.24 -15.03
C ILE A 137 -1.41 6.94 -14.39
N VAL A 138 -1.49 6.98 -13.06
CA VAL A 138 -2.57 7.66 -12.32
C VAL A 138 -2.56 9.16 -12.62
N ALA A 139 -1.43 9.82 -12.46
CA ALA A 139 -1.29 11.26 -12.70
C ALA A 139 -1.55 11.68 -14.15
N GLY A 140 -1.16 10.84 -15.12
CA GLY A 140 -1.38 11.07 -16.55
C GLY A 140 -2.74 10.62 -17.07
N SER A 141 -3.62 10.05 -16.25
CA SER A 141 -4.88 9.42 -16.65
C SER A 141 -5.97 10.38 -17.14
N GLY A 142 -5.91 11.64 -16.73
CA GLY A 142 -7.00 12.60 -16.90
C GLY A 142 -8.22 12.34 -16.01
N LEU A 143 -8.11 11.42 -15.03
CA LEU A 143 -9.07 11.23 -13.95
C LEU A 143 -8.83 12.28 -12.85
N PRO A 144 -9.84 12.64 -12.05
CA PRO A 144 -9.62 13.23 -10.73
C PRO A 144 -8.86 12.21 -9.85
N TRP A 145 -7.72 12.58 -9.26
CA TRP A 145 -6.92 11.62 -8.54
C TRP A 145 -6.30 12.17 -7.25
N THR A 146 -6.00 11.25 -6.32
CA THR A 146 -5.22 11.51 -5.11
C THR A 146 -4.29 10.33 -4.88
N THR A 147 -3.00 10.59 -4.72
CA THR A 147 -1.99 9.55 -4.39
C THR A 147 -1.40 9.82 -3.02
N LEU A 148 -1.46 8.80 -2.14
CA LEU A 148 -0.80 8.78 -0.84
C LEU A 148 0.40 7.84 -0.90
N ARG A 149 1.57 8.30 -0.49
CA ARG A 149 2.74 7.45 -0.26
C ARG A 149 2.85 7.10 1.22
N ALA A 150 2.97 5.83 1.53
CA ALA A 150 3.23 5.35 2.88
C ALA A 150 4.62 4.72 2.99
N THR A 151 5.23 4.77 4.17
CA THR A 151 6.40 3.95 4.47
C THR A 151 5.99 2.48 4.64
N GLN A 152 6.92 1.59 4.95
CA GLN A 152 6.67 0.15 5.04
C GLN A 152 5.67 -0.16 6.16
N PHE A 153 4.65 -0.97 5.90
CA PHE A 153 3.71 -1.40 6.95
C PHE A 153 4.40 -2.30 7.97
N HIS A 154 4.00 -2.20 9.24
CA HIS A 154 4.42 -3.13 10.29
C HIS A 154 4.22 -4.59 9.88
N ASP A 155 3.11 -4.92 9.23
CA ASP A 155 2.80 -6.27 8.74
C ASP A 155 3.86 -6.81 7.76
N LEU A 156 4.33 -5.95 6.84
CA LEU A 156 5.37 -6.33 5.88
C LEU A 156 6.73 -6.50 6.57
N ALA A 157 7.07 -5.59 7.50
CA ALA A 157 8.28 -5.70 8.30
C ALA A 157 8.27 -6.99 9.13
N PHE A 158 7.15 -7.31 9.77
CA PHE A 158 6.96 -8.54 10.55
C PHE A 158 7.14 -9.79 9.69
N ALA A 159 6.44 -9.87 8.56
CA ALA A 159 6.55 -11.01 7.65
C ALA A 159 7.98 -11.20 7.14
N THR A 160 8.68 -10.09 6.85
CA THR A 160 10.09 -10.12 6.42
C THR A 160 11.00 -10.67 7.52
N VAL A 161 10.89 -10.14 8.73
CA VAL A 161 11.70 -10.56 9.88
C VAL A 161 11.39 -12.02 10.27
N GLU A 162 10.11 -12.40 10.24
CA GLU A 162 9.68 -13.77 10.50
C GLU A 162 10.29 -14.77 9.51
N GLN A 163 10.31 -14.42 8.20
CA GLN A 163 10.96 -15.26 7.18
C GLN A 163 12.48 -15.34 7.40
N MET A 164 13.12 -14.22 7.71
CA MET A 164 14.56 -14.21 8.01
C MET A 164 14.88 -15.05 9.26
N ALA A 165 14.02 -15.05 10.27
CA ALA A 165 14.19 -15.81 11.51
C ALA A 165 14.08 -17.34 11.34
N LYS A 166 13.67 -17.83 10.16
CA LYS A 166 13.73 -19.26 9.81
C LYS A 166 15.14 -19.74 9.51
N LEU A 167 16.03 -18.82 9.16
CA LEU A 167 17.43 -19.12 8.87
C LEU A 167 18.23 -19.25 10.19
N PRO A 168 19.16 -20.20 10.31
CA PRO A 168 20.04 -20.28 11.46
C PRO A 168 21.04 -19.12 11.55
N VAL A 169 21.44 -18.58 10.40
CA VAL A 169 22.27 -17.39 10.24
C VAL A 169 21.51 -16.39 9.37
N ILE A 170 21.28 -15.22 9.91
CA ILE A 170 20.49 -14.16 9.25
C ILE A 170 21.43 -13.12 8.62
N PRO A 171 21.48 -12.98 7.29
CA PRO A 171 22.17 -11.89 6.64
C PRO A 171 21.40 -10.58 6.84
N VAL A 172 21.96 -9.65 7.62
CA VAL A 172 21.33 -8.37 7.94
C VAL A 172 21.81 -7.30 6.97
N PRO A 173 20.91 -6.66 6.18
CA PRO A 173 21.28 -5.55 5.30
C PRO A 173 21.90 -4.39 6.06
N SER A 174 23.20 -4.16 5.86
CA SER A 174 23.95 -3.14 6.61
C SER A 174 23.54 -1.72 6.18
N GLY A 175 23.23 -0.87 7.16
CA GLY A 175 22.89 0.54 6.99
C GLY A 175 21.55 0.80 6.30
N VAL A 176 20.74 -0.23 6.06
CA VAL A 176 19.37 -0.08 5.56
C VAL A 176 18.44 0.13 6.75
N ARG A 177 17.70 1.23 6.70
CA ARG A 177 16.76 1.64 7.74
C ARG A 177 15.32 1.58 7.23
N PHE A 178 14.40 1.39 8.15
CA PHE A 178 12.96 1.34 7.89
C PHE A 178 12.22 2.26 8.87
N GLN A 179 11.08 2.76 8.45
CA GLN A 179 10.20 3.59 9.26
C GLN A 179 8.79 3.00 9.23
N PRO A 180 8.56 1.83 9.89
CA PRO A 180 7.31 1.11 9.78
C PRO A 180 6.13 1.91 10.30
N VAL A 181 5.03 1.90 9.55
CA VAL A 181 3.76 2.56 9.87
C VAL A 181 2.64 1.53 10.07
N ASP A 182 1.68 1.84 10.91
CA ASP A 182 0.51 0.98 11.13
C ASP A 182 -0.43 1.01 9.91
N SER A 183 -0.84 -0.16 9.43
CA SER A 183 -1.74 -0.27 8.28
C SER A 183 -3.15 0.26 8.56
N GLY A 184 -3.60 0.25 9.81
CA GLY A 184 -4.86 0.86 10.25
C GLY A 184 -4.82 2.38 10.18
N GLU A 185 -3.70 3.02 10.59
CA GLU A 185 -3.50 4.47 10.48
C GLU A 185 -3.46 4.92 9.02
N VAL A 186 -2.79 4.17 8.15
CA VAL A 186 -2.80 4.44 6.70
C VAL A 186 -4.20 4.26 6.11
N ALA A 187 -4.94 3.25 6.55
CA ALA A 187 -6.32 3.03 6.12
C ALA A 187 -7.23 4.19 6.50
N ALA A 188 -7.15 4.68 7.74
CA ALA A 188 -7.91 5.85 8.19
C ALA A 188 -7.61 7.08 7.30
N ARG A 189 -6.33 7.34 6.99
CA ARG A 189 -5.94 8.43 6.10
C ARG A 189 -6.47 8.26 4.68
N LEU A 190 -6.45 7.04 4.13
CA LEU A 190 -7.02 6.76 2.81
C LEU A 190 -8.53 6.97 2.76
N VAL A 191 -9.25 6.62 3.82
CA VAL A 191 -10.69 6.87 3.94
C VAL A 191 -10.98 8.37 3.93
N GLU A 192 -10.24 9.17 4.69
CA GLU A 192 -10.36 10.64 4.66
C GLU A 192 -10.16 11.18 3.23
N LEU A 193 -9.11 10.72 2.54
CA LEU A 193 -8.80 11.14 1.17
C LEU A 193 -9.86 10.69 0.14
N ALA A 194 -10.45 9.51 0.35
CA ALA A 194 -11.50 9.00 -0.51
C ALA A 194 -12.83 9.78 -0.38
N LEU A 195 -13.04 10.40 0.77
CA LEU A 195 -14.21 11.24 1.06
C LEU A 195 -13.96 12.73 0.76
N ALA A 196 -12.73 13.11 0.50
CA ALA A 196 -12.33 14.49 0.19
C ALA A 196 -12.29 14.75 -1.32
N GLU A 197 -12.13 16.02 -1.69
CA GLU A 197 -11.89 16.41 -3.08
C GLU A 197 -10.53 15.91 -3.59
N PRO A 198 -10.40 15.59 -4.89
CA PRO A 198 -9.15 15.17 -5.51
C PRO A 198 -8.03 16.18 -5.26
N SER A 199 -6.87 15.71 -4.77
CA SER A 199 -5.80 16.60 -4.29
C SER A 199 -4.42 16.29 -4.90
N GLY A 200 -4.35 15.38 -5.90
CA GLY A 200 -3.09 14.99 -6.52
C GLY A 200 -2.18 14.21 -5.56
N LEU A 201 -0.86 14.45 -5.62
CA LEU A 201 0.08 13.84 -4.68
C LEU A 201 0.03 14.59 -3.34
N VAL A 202 -0.42 13.89 -2.30
CA VAL A 202 -0.52 14.45 -0.95
C VAL A 202 0.74 14.14 -0.12
N PRO A 203 0.95 14.83 1.03
CA PRO A 203 2.06 14.53 1.92
C PRO A 203 2.14 13.05 2.32
N ASP A 204 3.37 12.54 2.42
CA ASP A 204 3.65 11.17 2.82
C ASP A 204 3.09 10.85 4.21
N ILE A 205 2.84 9.56 4.49
CA ILE A 205 2.54 9.06 5.84
C ILE A 205 3.62 8.06 6.26
N ALA A 206 4.20 8.28 7.43
CA ALA A 206 5.29 7.46 7.95
C ALA A 206 5.08 7.12 9.43
N GLY A 207 5.64 6.01 9.86
CA GLY A 207 5.62 5.60 11.26
C GLY A 207 6.44 6.54 12.15
N PRO A 208 6.26 6.45 13.49
CA PRO A 208 6.79 7.41 14.45
C PRO A 208 8.32 7.34 14.59
N ARG A 209 8.92 6.19 14.26
CA ARG A 209 10.35 5.93 14.47
C ARG A 209 11.04 5.29 13.28
N VAL A 210 12.31 5.65 13.11
CA VAL A 210 13.23 4.99 12.16
C VAL A 210 14.02 3.91 12.91
N TYR A 211 14.07 2.70 12.34
CA TYR A 211 14.76 1.54 12.88
C TYR A 211 15.84 1.05 11.92
N GLU A 212 16.96 0.59 12.45
CA GLU A 212 17.87 -0.27 11.71
C GLU A 212 17.23 -1.66 11.52
N MET A 213 17.50 -2.32 10.38
CA MET A 213 16.99 -3.69 10.17
C MET A 213 17.42 -4.65 11.28
N ASN A 214 18.62 -4.44 11.82
CA ASN A 214 19.14 -5.21 12.95
C ASN A 214 18.25 -5.11 14.19
N ASP A 215 17.69 -3.93 14.47
CA ASP A 215 16.86 -3.71 15.66
C ASP A 215 15.48 -4.36 15.50
N LEU A 216 14.90 -4.28 14.29
CA LEU A 216 13.65 -4.97 13.99
C LEU A 216 13.79 -6.50 14.15
N ILE A 217 14.92 -7.06 13.70
CA ILE A 217 15.19 -8.50 13.83
C ILE A 217 15.41 -8.88 15.31
N ARG A 218 16.22 -8.11 16.05
CA ARG A 218 16.52 -8.39 17.45
C ARG A 218 15.27 -8.39 18.32
N SER A 219 14.46 -7.34 18.21
CA SER A 219 13.22 -7.23 18.99
C SER A 219 12.24 -8.38 18.69
N TYR A 220 12.15 -8.82 17.43
CA TYR A 220 11.36 -9.99 17.06
C TYR A 220 11.92 -11.29 17.67
N LEU A 221 13.24 -11.49 17.59
CA LEU A 221 13.89 -12.69 18.16
C LEU A 221 13.72 -12.74 19.68
N GLU A 222 13.86 -11.61 20.36
CA GLU A 222 13.64 -11.49 21.80
C GLU A 222 12.19 -11.81 22.16
N ALA A 223 11.23 -11.18 21.48
CA ALA A 223 9.80 -11.39 21.73
C ALA A 223 9.35 -12.84 21.46
N THR A 224 10.00 -13.54 20.52
CA THR A 224 9.67 -14.94 20.19
C THR A 224 10.56 -15.98 20.88
N GLY A 225 11.51 -15.57 21.74
CA GLY A 225 12.47 -16.46 22.42
C GLY A 225 13.44 -17.18 21.49
N LYS A 226 13.59 -16.72 20.24
CA LYS A 226 14.47 -17.34 19.24
C LYS A 226 15.89 -16.78 19.33
N ARG A 227 16.89 -17.66 19.11
CA ARG A 227 18.29 -17.26 19.03
C ARG A 227 18.83 -17.53 17.63
N ARG A 228 19.40 -16.51 16.99
CA ARG A 228 19.96 -16.58 15.63
C ARG A 228 21.26 -15.80 15.57
N LEU A 229 22.18 -16.24 14.73
CA LEU A 229 23.39 -15.49 14.43
C LEU A 229 23.06 -14.41 13.39
N LEU A 230 23.33 -13.15 13.72
CA LEU A 230 23.15 -12.02 12.81
C LEU A 230 24.49 -11.67 12.16
N VAL A 231 24.55 -11.69 10.83
CA VAL A 231 25.77 -11.39 10.07
C VAL A 231 25.51 -10.20 9.15
N PRO A 232 26.28 -9.10 9.27
CA PRO A 232 26.13 -7.96 8.40
C PRO A 232 26.36 -8.34 6.93
N ALA A 233 25.43 -7.93 6.05
CA ALA A 233 25.51 -8.15 4.62
C ALA A 233 25.34 -6.83 3.87
N ARG A 234 26.30 -6.49 3.00
CA ARG A 234 26.21 -5.28 2.19
C ARG A 234 25.51 -5.59 0.87
N LEU A 235 24.34 -5.00 0.70
CA LEU A 235 23.59 -5.12 -0.54
C LEU A 235 24.23 -4.27 -1.65
N PRO A 236 24.46 -4.83 -2.85
CA PRO A 236 25.02 -4.10 -3.99
C PRO A 236 23.95 -3.29 -4.74
N GLY A 237 24.37 -2.40 -5.62
CA GLY A 237 23.49 -1.66 -6.53
C GLY A 237 23.20 -0.22 -6.09
N ARG A 238 22.62 0.55 -7.01
CA ARG A 238 22.28 1.95 -6.79
C ARG A 238 21.06 2.09 -5.90
N ALA A 239 20.08 1.22 -6.07
CA ALA A 239 18.89 1.18 -5.23
C ALA A 239 19.24 0.89 -3.77
N ALA A 240 20.10 -0.12 -3.52
CA ALA A 240 20.58 -0.43 -2.17
C ALA A 240 21.36 0.73 -1.53
N ARG A 241 22.12 1.50 -2.33
CA ARG A 241 22.77 2.72 -1.86
C ARG A 241 21.75 3.78 -1.46
N ALA A 242 20.76 4.06 -2.31
CA ALA A 242 19.70 5.02 -2.01
C ALA A 242 18.92 4.65 -0.74
N MET A 243 18.65 3.34 -0.52
CA MET A 243 18.03 2.86 0.71
C MET A 243 18.90 3.15 1.95
N ARG A 244 20.23 2.98 1.86
CA ARG A 244 21.15 3.37 2.95
C ARG A 244 21.17 4.86 3.19
N ASP A 245 21.04 5.66 2.14
CA ASP A 245 20.95 7.12 2.20
C ASP A 245 19.55 7.61 2.67
N GLY A 246 18.60 6.70 2.94
CA GLY A 246 17.28 6.99 3.51
C GLY A 246 16.20 7.34 2.49
N ALA A 247 16.36 6.95 1.22
CA ALA A 247 15.37 7.24 0.16
C ALA A 247 13.94 6.68 0.44
N ASN A 248 13.83 5.66 1.29
CA ASN A 248 12.58 5.03 1.72
C ASN A 248 12.03 5.58 3.04
N LEU A 249 12.61 6.64 3.58
CA LEU A 249 12.21 7.25 4.85
C LEU A 249 11.52 8.60 4.61
N ALA A 250 10.63 8.97 5.52
CA ALA A 250 9.95 10.27 5.54
C ALA A 250 9.87 10.80 6.99
N PRO A 251 11.00 11.12 7.63
CA PRO A 251 11.02 11.53 9.03
C PRO A 251 10.25 12.84 9.29
N ASP A 252 10.16 13.72 8.30
CA ASP A 252 9.38 14.97 8.39
C ASP A 252 7.86 14.73 8.33
N HIS A 253 7.44 13.51 7.99
CA HIS A 253 6.05 13.05 7.90
C HIS A 253 5.76 11.88 8.85
N ALA A 254 6.43 11.82 9.99
CA ALA A 254 6.27 10.82 11.04
C ALA A 254 4.98 11.09 11.85
N VAL A 255 3.83 10.95 11.19
CA VAL A 255 2.50 11.21 11.76
C VAL A 255 1.83 9.97 12.34
N GLY A 256 2.38 8.78 12.09
CA GLY A 256 1.94 7.55 12.73
C GLY A 256 2.26 7.56 14.23
N GLU A 257 1.44 6.88 15.02
CA GLU A 257 1.57 6.85 16.48
C GLU A 257 2.08 5.49 16.98
N ARG A 258 1.62 4.40 16.35
CA ARG A 258 1.93 3.03 16.77
C ARG A 258 3.38 2.66 16.45
N THR A 259 4.13 2.29 17.47
CA THR A 259 5.52 1.85 17.33
C THR A 259 5.62 0.39 16.87
N TRP A 260 6.82 -0.03 16.41
CA TRP A 260 7.10 -1.43 16.10
C TRP A 260 6.96 -2.33 17.33
N GLU A 261 7.36 -1.84 18.49
CA GLU A 261 7.26 -2.56 19.76
C GLU A 261 5.80 -2.79 20.17
N ASP A 262 4.93 -1.78 20.01
CA ASP A 262 3.49 -1.89 20.27
C ASP A 262 2.84 -2.90 19.31
N PHE A 263 3.24 -2.86 18.04
CA PHE A 263 2.75 -3.81 17.05
C PHE A 263 3.17 -5.25 17.40
N LEU A 264 4.44 -5.48 17.75
CA LEU A 264 4.93 -6.81 18.16
C LEU A 264 4.20 -7.34 19.40
N ALA A 265 4.02 -6.50 20.42
CA ALA A 265 3.32 -6.88 21.64
C ALA A 265 1.89 -7.34 21.36
N ALA A 266 1.17 -6.60 20.51
CA ALA A 266 -0.21 -6.97 20.15
C ALA A 266 -0.29 -8.17 19.20
N ARG A 267 0.74 -8.42 18.38
CA ARG A 267 0.75 -9.51 17.39
C ARG A 267 1.14 -10.86 17.99
N LEU A 268 1.91 -10.85 19.07
CA LEU A 268 2.47 -12.05 19.73
C LEU A 268 1.78 -12.40 21.04
N SER A 269 0.86 -11.54 21.53
CA SER A 269 -0.04 -11.84 22.65
C SER A 269 -1.17 -12.78 22.19
#